data_d16e137ab6968dbdcc41ee6295689673
#
_entry.id   d16e137ab6968dbdcc41ee6295689673
#
_cell.length_a   1.000
_cell.length_b   1.000
_cell.length_c   1.000
_cell.angle_alpha   90.00
_cell.angle_beta   90.00
_cell.angle_gamma   90.00
#
_symmetry.space_group_name_H-M   'P 1'
#
loop_
_entity.id
_entity.type
_entity.pdbx_description
1 polymer ?
#
loop_
_entity_poly.entity_id
_entity_poly.type
_entity_poly.pdbx_seq_one_letter_code
_entity_poly.pdbx_strand_id
1 'polypeptide(L)'
;MRMNEFMKKLAGMVLPSWMDRGEPRKLLQTARRFWAEVYVWVTWPLNQFDPLTCTPALLNLLAYDRDISRFDGEPLELFRRRVAYAFVNARDAGSVEGFISIFERLGIGYVELMERQPGIDW
;
A
#
# COMPACT_ATOMS: atom_id res chain seq x y z
N MET A 1 14.49 6.58 -2.27
CA MET A 1 14.59 7.49 -3.46
C MET A 1 13.23 7.50 -4.15
N ARG A 2 12.62 8.65 -4.32
CA ARG A 2 11.33 8.75 -5.02
C ARG A 2 11.55 8.55 -6.53
N MET A 3 10.58 7.93 -7.21
CA MET A 3 10.63 7.69 -8.66
C MET A 3 11.01 8.96 -9.47
N ASN A 4 10.45 10.11 -9.07
CA ASN A 4 10.73 11.39 -9.74
C ASN A 4 12.20 11.82 -9.62
N GLU A 5 12.88 11.52 -8.53
CA GLU A 5 14.31 11.86 -8.35
C GLU A 5 15.20 10.94 -9.20
N PHE A 6 14.87 9.66 -9.22
CA PHE A 6 15.58 8.69 -10.06
C PHE A 6 15.44 9.03 -11.55
N MET A 7 14.22 9.33 -12.00
CA MET A 7 13.96 9.74 -13.40
C MET A 7 14.67 11.05 -13.76
N LYS A 8 14.74 12.02 -12.85
CA LYS A 8 15.53 13.25 -13.06
C LYS A 8 17.02 12.96 -13.22
N LYS A 9 17.58 12.07 -12.41
CA LYS A 9 18.99 11.66 -12.53
C LYS A 9 19.26 10.95 -13.85
N LEU A 10 18.36 10.04 -14.26
CA LEU A 10 18.47 9.39 -15.58
C LEU A 10 18.42 10.39 -16.73
N ALA A 11 17.51 11.34 -16.68
CA ALA A 11 17.38 12.40 -17.68
C ALA A 11 18.61 13.33 -17.71
N GLY A 12 19.27 13.52 -16.57
CA GLY A 12 20.49 14.31 -16.44
C GLY A 12 21.75 13.64 -16.99
N MET A 13 21.71 12.35 -17.30
CA MET A 13 22.82 11.67 -17.98
C MET A 13 22.83 12.08 -19.44
N VAL A 14 23.79 12.87 -19.84
CA VAL A 14 23.95 13.38 -21.19
C VAL A 14 25.31 12.96 -21.77
N LEU A 15 25.35 12.73 -23.10
CA LEU A 15 26.58 12.49 -23.81
C LEU A 15 27.26 13.83 -24.10
N PRO A 16 28.60 13.84 -24.21
CA PRO A 16 29.34 14.99 -24.77
C PRO A 16 28.79 15.34 -26.16
N SER A 17 28.81 16.62 -26.53
CA SER A 17 28.25 17.11 -27.80
C SER A 17 28.79 16.42 -29.04
N TRP A 18 30.06 16.02 -29.01
CA TRP A 18 30.70 15.30 -30.09
C TRP A 18 30.25 13.84 -30.24
N MET A 19 29.67 13.28 -29.18
CA MET A 19 29.20 11.89 -29.09
C MET A 19 27.68 11.78 -29.18
N ASP A 20 26.95 12.87 -29.03
CA ASP A 20 25.50 12.92 -29.05
C ASP A 20 24.92 12.88 -30.46
N ARG A 21 25.35 11.89 -31.26
CA ARG A 21 24.92 11.66 -32.65
C ARG A 21 24.85 10.16 -32.94
N GLY A 22 23.96 9.77 -33.84
CA GLY A 22 23.91 8.41 -34.37
C GLY A 22 23.69 7.32 -33.33
N GLU A 23 24.46 6.26 -33.39
CA GLU A 23 24.35 5.07 -32.55
C GLU A 23 24.57 5.32 -31.04
N PRO A 24 25.56 6.12 -30.60
CA PRO A 24 25.74 6.43 -29.19
C PRO A 24 24.52 7.09 -28.55
N ARG A 25 23.83 7.97 -29.28
CA ARG A 25 22.59 8.59 -28.80
C ARG A 25 21.47 7.56 -28.62
N LYS A 26 21.32 6.63 -29.57
CA LYS A 26 20.36 5.54 -29.48
C LYS A 26 20.65 4.63 -28.27
N LEU A 27 21.93 4.32 -28.07
CA LEU A 27 22.39 3.52 -26.95
C LEU A 27 22.03 4.19 -25.60
N LEU A 28 22.27 5.49 -25.48
CA LEU A 28 21.88 6.23 -24.25
C LEU A 28 20.36 6.19 -24.00
N GLN A 29 19.56 6.36 -25.06
CA GLN A 29 18.10 6.28 -24.95
C GLN A 29 17.64 4.89 -24.52
N THR A 30 18.24 3.84 -25.06
CA THR A 30 17.95 2.45 -24.68
C THR A 30 18.37 2.18 -23.25
N ALA A 31 19.54 2.64 -22.83
CA ALA A 31 20.01 2.52 -21.46
C ALA A 31 19.08 3.22 -20.46
N ARG A 32 18.60 4.41 -20.79
CA ARG A 32 17.63 5.11 -19.94
C ARG A 32 16.33 4.33 -19.76
N ARG A 33 15.79 3.76 -20.84
CA ARG A 33 14.59 2.91 -20.78
C ARG A 33 14.85 1.67 -19.94
N PHE A 34 15.94 0.99 -20.16
CA PHE A 34 16.34 -0.18 -19.39
C PHE A 34 16.43 0.11 -17.89
N TRP A 35 17.10 1.18 -17.49
CA TRP A 35 17.21 1.55 -16.08
C TRP A 35 15.89 2.02 -15.46
N ALA A 36 15.00 2.61 -16.24
CA ALA A 36 13.67 2.93 -15.78
C ALA A 36 12.86 1.65 -15.43
N GLU A 37 12.94 0.63 -16.28
CA GLU A 37 12.33 -0.69 -16.03
C GLU A 37 12.98 -1.40 -14.82
N VAL A 38 14.29 -1.39 -14.74
CA VAL A 38 15.02 -1.96 -13.58
C VAL A 38 14.58 -1.30 -12.27
N TYR A 39 14.37 0.01 -12.26
CA TYR A 39 13.87 0.71 -11.09
C TYR A 39 12.50 0.19 -10.65
N VAL A 40 11.59 -0.02 -11.59
CA VAL A 40 10.27 -0.59 -11.31
C VAL A 40 10.40 -1.99 -10.70
N TRP A 41 11.24 -2.84 -11.26
CA TRP A 41 11.45 -4.21 -10.74
C TRP A 41 12.07 -4.22 -9.34
N VAL A 42 13.05 -3.37 -9.10
CA VAL A 42 13.74 -3.29 -7.79
C VAL A 42 12.81 -2.71 -6.70
N THR A 43 11.94 -1.78 -7.07
CA THR A 43 11.00 -1.17 -6.12
C THR A 43 9.69 -1.95 -5.95
N TRP A 44 9.38 -2.87 -6.85
CA TRP A 44 8.17 -3.70 -6.78
C TRP A 44 8.00 -4.43 -5.43
N PRO A 45 9.03 -5.08 -4.84
CA PRO A 45 8.87 -5.74 -3.54
C PRO A 45 8.46 -4.80 -2.43
N LEU A 46 8.87 -3.54 -2.46
CA LEU A 46 8.50 -2.55 -1.44
C LEU A 46 6.99 -2.28 -1.43
N ASN A 47 6.35 -2.29 -2.59
CA ASN A 47 4.90 -2.11 -2.71
C ASN A 47 4.13 -3.33 -2.18
N GLN A 48 4.77 -4.48 -2.07
CA GLN A 48 4.14 -5.70 -1.58
C GLN A 48 4.02 -5.75 -0.05
N PHE A 49 4.73 -4.91 0.67
CA PHE A 49 4.60 -4.77 2.12
C PHE A 49 3.43 -3.85 2.54
N ASP A 50 2.86 -3.12 1.60
CA ASP A 50 1.69 -2.29 1.86
C ASP A 50 0.40 -3.09 1.59
N PRO A 51 -0.43 -3.36 2.61
CA PRO A 51 -1.68 -4.11 2.44
C PRO A 51 -2.66 -3.50 1.44
N LEU A 52 -2.59 -2.17 1.23
CA LEU A 52 -3.49 -1.46 0.33
C LEU A 52 -3.14 -1.68 -1.15
N THR A 53 -1.86 -1.93 -1.46
CA THR A 53 -1.35 -2.00 -2.84
C THR A 53 -0.82 -3.38 -3.25
N CYS A 54 -0.54 -4.26 -2.29
CA CYS A 54 0.03 -5.57 -2.55
C CYS A 54 -0.89 -6.50 -3.34
N THR A 55 -0.32 -7.57 -3.90
CA THR A 55 -1.10 -8.63 -4.57
C THR A 55 -1.96 -9.39 -3.55
N PRO A 56 -3.13 -9.93 -3.95
CA PRO A 56 -4.01 -10.68 -3.03
C PRO A 56 -3.33 -11.86 -2.33
N ALA A 57 -2.40 -12.54 -3.00
CA ALA A 57 -1.66 -13.65 -2.41
C ALA A 57 -0.77 -13.19 -1.24
N LEU A 58 -0.06 -12.09 -1.41
CA LEU A 58 0.77 -11.49 -0.36
C LEU A 58 -0.06 -10.82 0.73
N LEU A 59 -1.24 -10.30 0.38
CA LEU A 59 -2.19 -9.77 1.36
C LEU A 59 -2.62 -10.85 2.36
N ASN A 60 -2.86 -12.08 1.90
CA ASN A 60 -3.18 -13.20 2.77
C ASN A 60 -2.05 -13.55 3.75
N LEU A 61 -0.79 -13.45 3.29
CA LEU A 61 0.37 -13.63 4.16
C LEU A 61 0.51 -12.51 5.20
N LEU A 62 0.30 -11.26 4.79
CA LEU A 62 0.28 -10.12 5.72
C LEU A 62 -0.87 -10.22 6.73
N ALA A 63 -2.02 -10.72 6.31
CA ALA A 63 -3.15 -10.97 7.18
C ALA A 63 -2.85 -12.06 8.21
N TYR A 64 -2.23 -13.15 7.77
CA TYR A 64 -1.80 -14.24 8.65
C TYR A 64 -0.81 -13.76 9.72
N ASP A 65 0.17 -12.94 9.34
CA ASP A 65 1.13 -12.33 10.28
C ASP A 65 0.46 -11.44 11.35
N ARG A 66 -0.72 -10.89 11.03
CA ARG A 66 -1.52 -10.03 11.91
C ARG A 66 -2.70 -10.75 12.58
N ASP A 67 -2.74 -12.07 12.49
CA ASP A 67 -3.83 -12.90 13.02
C ASP A 67 -5.22 -12.52 12.49
N ILE A 68 -5.29 -12.18 11.20
CA ILE A 68 -6.52 -11.82 10.51
C ILE A 68 -6.80 -12.81 9.40
N SER A 69 -8.01 -13.37 9.38
CA SER A 69 -8.52 -14.16 8.27
C SER A 69 -9.58 -13.38 7.48
N ARG A 70 -9.68 -13.70 6.19
CA ARG A 70 -10.73 -13.16 5.33
C ARG A 70 -12.05 -13.87 5.62
N PHE A 71 -13.13 -13.12 5.73
CA PHE A 71 -14.48 -13.69 5.84
C PHE A 71 -15.00 -14.15 4.48
N ASP A 72 -15.87 -15.13 4.49
CA ASP A 72 -16.55 -15.56 3.28
C ASP A 72 -17.40 -14.44 2.68
N GLY A 73 -17.16 -14.13 1.41
CA GLY A 73 -17.86 -13.05 0.72
C GLY A 73 -17.38 -11.64 1.05
N GLU A 74 -16.34 -11.49 1.87
CA GLU A 74 -15.79 -10.16 2.19
C GLU A 74 -15.20 -9.48 0.94
N PRO A 75 -15.59 -8.21 0.66
CA PRO A 75 -14.99 -7.42 -0.40
C PRO A 75 -13.47 -7.24 -0.17
N LEU A 76 -12.69 -7.31 -1.24
CA LEU A 76 -11.22 -7.20 -1.16
C LEU A 76 -10.79 -5.87 -0.53
N GLU A 77 -11.47 -4.78 -0.83
CA GLU A 77 -11.16 -3.45 -0.29
C GLU A 77 -11.35 -3.39 1.24
N LEU A 78 -12.39 -4.01 1.76
CA LEU A 78 -12.62 -4.09 3.20
C LEU A 78 -11.54 -4.93 3.86
N PHE A 79 -11.20 -6.08 3.27
CA PHE A 79 -10.12 -6.93 3.77
C PHE A 79 -8.77 -6.21 3.79
N ARG A 80 -8.43 -5.46 2.73
CA ARG A 80 -7.22 -4.64 2.69
C ARG A 80 -7.15 -3.63 3.83
N ARG A 81 -8.25 -2.92 4.09
CA ARG A 81 -8.34 -1.96 5.20
C ARG A 81 -8.23 -2.64 6.56
N ARG A 82 -8.88 -3.79 6.75
CA ARG A 82 -8.76 -4.58 7.99
C ARG A 82 -7.30 -4.97 8.24
N VAL A 83 -6.59 -5.45 7.24
CA VAL A 83 -5.19 -5.83 7.36
C VAL A 83 -4.30 -4.61 7.58
N ALA A 84 -4.53 -3.51 6.86
CA ALA A 84 -3.76 -2.27 7.00
C ALA A 84 -3.85 -1.68 8.42
N TYR A 85 -5.04 -1.64 8.97
CA TYR A 85 -5.31 -1.03 10.28
C TYR A 85 -5.36 -2.04 11.44
N ALA A 86 -4.99 -3.29 11.23
CA ALA A 86 -5.07 -4.37 12.22
C ALA A 86 -4.50 -3.98 13.58
N PHE A 87 -3.31 -3.42 13.59
CA PHE A 87 -2.59 -3.05 14.81
C PHE A 87 -3.28 -1.92 15.58
N VAL A 88 -3.68 -0.87 14.86
CA VAL A 88 -4.38 0.28 15.44
C VAL A 88 -5.76 -0.12 15.93
N ASN A 89 -6.47 -0.95 15.17
CA ASN A 89 -7.77 -1.46 15.55
C ASN A 89 -7.70 -2.36 16.80
N ALA A 90 -6.70 -3.22 16.90
CA ALA A 90 -6.50 -4.04 18.09
C ALA A 90 -6.19 -3.20 19.34
N ARG A 91 -5.45 -2.11 19.18
CA ARG A 91 -5.17 -1.19 20.29
C ARG A 91 -6.40 -0.40 20.72
N ASP A 92 -7.20 0.06 19.77
CA ASP A 92 -8.36 0.90 20.04
C ASP A 92 -9.62 0.08 20.42
N ALA A 93 -9.59 -1.24 20.18
CA ALA A 93 -10.66 -2.14 20.59
C ALA A 93 -10.82 -2.15 22.11
N GLY A 94 -12.06 -2.09 22.59
CA GLY A 94 -12.39 -2.11 24.01
C GLY A 94 -12.88 -0.78 24.58
N SER A 95 -12.92 0.28 23.78
CA SER A 95 -13.61 1.53 24.12
C SER A 95 -14.67 1.86 23.06
N VAL A 96 -15.73 2.55 23.48
CA VAL A 96 -16.82 2.99 22.56
C VAL A 96 -16.26 3.87 21.45
N GLU A 97 -15.44 4.85 21.80
CA GLU A 97 -14.78 5.75 20.83
C GLU A 97 -13.83 4.99 19.90
N GLY A 98 -13.12 3.99 20.43
CA GLY A 98 -12.25 3.13 19.65
C GLY A 98 -13.02 2.32 18.61
N PHE A 99 -14.16 1.75 18.97
CA PHE A 99 -15.01 1.03 18.01
C PHE A 99 -15.56 1.96 16.92
N ILE A 100 -16.02 3.15 17.25
CA ILE A 100 -16.46 4.15 16.27
C ILE A 100 -15.33 4.45 15.27
N SER A 101 -14.13 4.69 15.79
CA SER A 101 -12.95 4.95 14.96
C SER A 101 -12.56 3.76 14.06
N ILE A 102 -12.76 2.53 14.53
CA ILE A 102 -12.55 1.31 13.72
C ILE A 102 -13.48 1.29 12.52
N PHE A 103 -14.77 1.54 12.72
CA PHE A 103 -15.75 1.55 11.62
C PHE A 103 -15.48 2.66 10.61
N GLU A 104 -15.06 3.84 11.06
CA GLU A 104 -14.64 4.92 10.17
C GLU A 104 -13.42 4.53 9.31
N ARG A 105 -12.37 3.94 9.91
CA ARG A 105 -11.18 3.47 9.18
C ARG A 105 -11.51 2.38 8.16
N LEU A 106 -12.47 1.52 8.48
CA LEU A 106 -12.94 0.50 7.55
C LEU A 106 -13.76 1.07 6.38
N GLY A 107 -14.18 2.34 6.48
CA GLY A 107 -14.97 3.01 5.47
C GLY A 107 -16.45 2.65 5.50
N ILE A 108 -16.94 2.15 6.63
CA ILE A 108 -18.36 1.86 6.83
C ILE A 108 -19.13 3.15 7.13
N GLY A 109 -18.45 4.16 7.68
CA GLY A 109 -19.03 5.44 8.04
C GLY A 109 -19.25 5.61 9.53
N TYR A 110 -20.04 6.61 9.88
CA TYR A 110 -20.38 6.89 11.27
C TYR A 110 -21.29 5.81 11.84
N VAL A 111 -20.91 5.27 12.98
CA VAL A 111 -21.66 4.28 13.72
C VAL A 111 -21.87 4.78 15.15
N GLU A 112 -23.08 4.71 15.63
CA GLU A 112 -23.40 4.96 17.04
C GLU A 112 -23.45 3.64 17.79
N LEU A 113 -22.66 3.54 18.84
CA LEU A 113 -22.60 2.34 19.67
C LEU A 113 -23.41 2.60 20.95
N MET A 114 -24.53 1.90 21.10
CA MET A 114 -25.32 1.95 22.32
C MET A 114 -24.87 0.83 23.24
N GLU A 115 -24.33 1.20 24.39
CA GLU A 115 -24.00 0.23 25.43
C GLU A 115 -25.26 -0.21 26.15
N ARG A 116 -25.22 -1.46 26.65
CA ARG A 116 -26.26 -2.02 27.47
C ARG A 116 -26.55 -1.13 28.71
N GLN A 117 -27.78 -0.71 28.88
CA GLN A 117 -28.19 0.09 30.02
C GLN A 117 -28.64 -0.84 31.16
N PRO A 118 -27.98 -0.81 32.34
CA PRO A 118 -28.38 -1.61 33.48
C PRO A 118 -29.83 -1.32 33.88
N GLY A 119 -30.67 -2.37 33.93
CA GLY A 119 -32.07 -2.26 34.28
C GLY A 119 -33.05 -2.10 33.13
N ILE A 120 -32.57 -1.95 31.89
CA ILE A 120 -33.43 -1.87 30.71
C ILE A 120 -33.20 -3.08 29.79
N ASP A 121 -31.95 -3.48 29.63
CA ASP A 121 -31.55 -4.59 28.77
C ASP A 121 -31.23 -5.85 29.58
N TRP A 122 -31.79 -6.96 29.16
CA TRP A 122 -31.57 -8.31 29.72
C TRP A 122 -30.82 -9.19 28.76
#